data_d1fe29611dc96e4a5af0987bcbfee3c4
#
_entry.id   d1fe29611dc96e4a5af0987bcbfee3c4
#
_cell.length_a   1.000
_cell.length_b   1.000
_cell.length_c   1.000
_cell.angle_alpha   90.00
_cell.angle_beta   90.00
_cell.angle_gamma   90.00
#
_symmetry.space_group_name_H-M   'P 1'
#
loop_
_entity.id
_entity.type
_entity.pdbx_description
1 polymer ?
#
loop_
_entity_poly.entity_id
_entity_poly.type
_entity_poly.pdbx_seq_one_letter_code
_entity_poly.pdbx_strand_id
1 'polypeptide(L)'
;MKTDSSRRNFLVAGLSLPVAGMASAPASQASPAQAPKTVTPGAAGVRYRTLGKTGLKVSTVGYGCMITSDSSVISRAVDMGITYFDTARGYQSGNNERMVGAALKGSRNKIVLSSKSEAKTAPEAVAHLDTSLKELGTDHLDIWYMHARDTVADIPDELVAVWENAKKQGKIRLIGISTHSPLAIVDRVLAVGKFEVLLSTYNFTVGAGNDPAYKRLADAGIGLVAMKVMAPASRARGFQDVPGFRADRMDRVQKPGGPLAALKWVLRDARFATTIPSMTDIDQLEVNFRAMSEPFTAADEKLLARIDEDIRPLYCRMCYQCGGQCPKGARIPDTIRYLSYAEFYGQFALGREHFLALPEEARAVRCRDCASCQVRCPNGVHVAERLMRAQDLFA
;
A
#
# COMPACT_ATOMS: atom_id res chain seq x y z
N MET A 1 17.04 55.60 44.08
CA MET A 1 16.30 56.86 43.80
C MET A 1 15.25 56.57 42.75
N LYS A 2 13.98 56.80 43.13
CA LYS A 2 12.75 57.06 42.34
C LYS A 2 12.32 56.04 41.32
N THR A 3 11.35 55.09 41.58
CA THR A 3 9.87 55.28 41.64
C THR A 3 9.35 55.97 40.36
N ASP A 4 8.41 55.41 39.61
CA ASP A 4 7.04 55.37 40.03
C ASP A 4 6.17 54.50 39.07
N SER A 5 5.22 53.90 39.65
CA SER A 5 4.03 53.23 39.28
C SER A 5 3.07 54.03 38.41
N SER A 6 2.27 53.41 37.57
CA SER A 6 0.85 53.75 37.50
C SER A 6 -0.02 52.64 37.02
N ARG A 7 -0.81 52.12 37.93
CA ARG A 7 -1.98 51.24 37.69
C ARG A 7 -3.23 52.14 37.60
N ARG A 8 -4.26 51.59 36.94
CA ARG A 8 -5.71 51.92 37.02
C ARG A 8 -6.24 52.96 36.03
N ASN A 9 -7.08 52.44 35.10
CA ASN A 9 -8.54 52.57 35.29
C ASN A 9 -9.27 51.82 34.17
N PHE A 10 -10.04 50.82 34.57
CA PHE A 10 -11.06 50.19 33.71
C PHE A 10 -12.41 50.82 34.10
N LEU A 11 -13.01 51.51 33.17
CA LEU A 11 -14.40 51.93 33.25
C LEU A 11 -15.32 50.85 32.70
N VAL A 12 -16.26 50.42 33.50
CA VAL A 12 -17.39 49.58 33.20
C VAL A 12 -18.37 50.37 32.33
N ALA A 13 -18.59 49.87 31.10
CA ALA A 13 -19.75 50.31 30.31
C ALA A 13 -20.60 49.06 30.01
N GLY A 14 -21.75 48.99 30.64
CA GLY A 14 -22.76 47.96 30.36
C GLY A 14 -23.39 48.20 28.99
N LEU A 15 -23.45 47.13 28.19
CA LEU A 15 -24.21 47.08 26.95
C LEU A 15 -25.13 45.87 26.99
N SER A 16 -26.41 46.14 26.99
CA SER A 16 -27.53 45.22 26.84
C SER A 16 -27.45 44.51 25.49
N LEU A 17 -27.44 43.15 25.52
CA LEU A 17 -27.55 42.30 24.36
C LEU A 17 -29.01 42.14 23.90
N PRO A 18 -29.34 42.30 22.62
CA PRO A 18 -30.60 41.84 22.09
C PRO A 18 -30.52 40.33 21.86
N VAL A 19 -31.53 39.60 22.31
CA VAL A 19 -31.80 38.22 21.99
C VAL A 19 -32.15 38.16 20.50
N ALA A 20 -31.23 37.69 19.66
CA ALA A 20 -31.48 37.36 18.27
C ALA A 20 -31.69 35.84 18.15
N GLY A 21 -32.81 35.48 17.52
CA GLY A 21 -33.28 34.12 17.40
C GLY A 21 -32.27 33.16 16.75
N MET A 22 -32.33 31.93 17.22
CA MET A 22 -31.60 30.79 16.62
C MET A 22 -32.15 30.54 15.20
N ALA A 23 -31.44 31.05 14.20
CA ALA A 23 -31.64 30.63 12.85
C ALA A 23 -30.95 29.26 12.67
N SER A 24 -31.75 28.24 12.40
CA SER A 24 -31.29 26.92 12.03
C SER A 24 -30.36 27.02 10.81
N ALA A 25 -29.11 26.58 10.92
CA ALA A 25 -28.21 26.45 9.79
C ALA A 25 -28.82 25.51 8.75
N PRO A 26 -28.80 25.84 7.45
CA PRO A 26 -29.30 24.94 6.44
C PRO A 26 -28.41 23.69 6.40
N ALA A 27 -29.03 22.50 6.41
CA ALA A 27 -28.38 21.24 6.19
C ALA A 27 -27.60 21.31 4.87
N SER A 28 -26.29 21.09 4.95
CA SER A 28 -25.42 20.98 3.78
C SER A 28 -25.96 19.87 2.88
N GLN A 29 -26.52 20.22 1.75
CA GLN A 29 -26.94 19.26 0.74
C GLN A 29 -25.69 18.59 0.18
N ALA A 30 -25.62 17.27 0.35
CA ALA A 30 -24.58 16.44 -0.28
C ALA A 30 -24.62 16.68 -1.78
N SER A 31 -23.51 17.17 -2.34
CA SER A 31 -23.36 17.32 -3.79
C SER A 31 -23.54 15.96 -4.47
N PRO A 32 -24.25 15.86 -5.60
CA PRO A 32 -24.43 14.61 -6.32
C PRO A 32 -23.08 14.05 -6.75
N ALA A 33 -22.95 12.72 -6.68
CA ALA A 33 -21.75 11.98 -7.07
C ALA A 33 -21.25 12.46 -8.44
N GLN A 34 -20.06 13.04 -8.48
CA GLN A 34 -19.45 13.54 -9.71
C GLN A 34 -19.25 12.37 -10.69
N ALA A 35 -19.60 12.59 -11.96
CA ALA A 35 -19.39 11.66 -13.06
C ALA A 35 -17.91 11.22 -13.15
N PRO A 36 -17.62 10.02 -13.72
CA PRO A 36 -16.24 9.53 -13.82
C PRO A 36 -15.37 10.55 -14.56
N LYS A 37 -14.24 10.91 -13.92
CA LYS A 37 -13.29 11.86 -14.49
C LYS A 37 -12.66 11.24 -15.73
N THR A 38 -12.85 11.85 -16.87
CA THR A 38 -12.03 11.57 -18.07
C THR A 38 -10.67 12.22 -17.85
N VAL A 39 -9.66 11.40 -17.51
CA VAL A 39 -8.27 11.85 -17.53
C VAL A 39 -7.91 12.16 -18.98
N THR A 40 -7.54 13.41 -19.26
CA THR A 40 -7.11 13.83 -20.60
C THR A 40 -5.81 13.08 -20.95
N PRO A 41 -5.76 12.28 -22.04
CA PRO A 41 -4.52 11.66 -22.48
C PRO A 41 -3.58 12.77 -22.99
N GLY A 42 -2.40 12.92 -22.39
CA GLY A 42 -1.61 14.10 -22.76
C GLY A 42 -0.10 13.98 -22.67
N ALA A 43 0.47 13.02 -21.96
CA ALA A 43 1.93 12.90 -21.92
C ALA A 43 2.42 11.80 -22.88
N ALA A 44 3.38 12.11 -23.74
CA ALA A 44 4.01 11.13 -24.62
C ALA A 44 4.57 9.96 -23.79
N GLY A 45 4.24 8.71 -24.18
CA GLY A 45 4.71 7.50 -23.51
C GLY A 45 3.83 6.97 -22.39
N VAL A 46 2.80 7.68 -21.93
CA VAL A 46 1.89 7.18 -20.90
C VAL A 46 0.85 6.23 -21.51
N ARG A 47 0.72 5.03 -20.92
CA ARG A 47 -0.37 4.10 -21.24
C ARG A 47 -1.39 4.10 -20.12
N TYR A 48 -2.66 4.06 -20.50
CA TYR A 48 -3.80 4.04 -19.58
C TYR A 48 -4.58 2.74 -19.74
N ARG A 49 -5.14 2.25 -18.62
CA ARG A 49 -6.11 1.14 -18.60
C ARG A 49 -7.32 1.54 -17.77
N THR A 50 -8.45 0.93 -18.08
CA THR A 50 -9.65 1.05 -17.25
C THR A 50 -9.54 0.11 -16.06
N LEU A 51 -9.82 0.60 -14.86
CA LEU A 51 -9.74 -0.15 -13.62
C LEU A 51 -11.02 -1.00 -13.43
N GLY A 52 -11.00 -2.22 -13.92
CA GLY A 52 -12.17 -3.11 -13.89
C GLY A 52 -13.42 -2.46 -14.50
N LYS A 53 -14.57 -2.67 -13.84
CA LYS A 53 -15.86 -2.05 -14.23
C LYS A 53 -16.09 -0.67 -13.63
N THR A 54 -15.11 -0.06 -12.97
CA THR A 54 -15.26 1.22 -12.26
C THR A 54 -15.39 2.44 -13.19
N GLY A 55 -15.00 2.30 -14.45
CA GLY A 55 -14.94 3.40 -15.42
C GLY A 55 -13.72 4.32 -15.24
N LEU A 56 -12.93 4.17 -14.16
CA LEU A 56 -11.73 4.98 -13.94
C LEU A 56 -10.62 4.55 -14.91
N LYS A 57 -10.05 5.52 -15.63
CA LYS A 57 -8.83 5.34 -16.41
C LYS A 57 -7.62 5.75 -15.54
N VAL A 58 -6.65 4.86 -15.45
CA VAL A 58 -5.43 5.06 -14.65
C VAL A 58 -4.20 4.80 -15.51
N SER A 59 -3.09 5.52 -15.25
CA SER A 59 -1.81 5.20 -15.85
C SER A 59 -1.38 3.80 -15.42
N THR A 60 -0.82 3.00 -16.33
CA THR A 60 -0.44 1.61 -16.03
C THR A 60 0.71 1.51 -15.03
N VAL A 61 1.53 2.56 -14.91
CA VAL A 61 2.41 2.78 -13.77
C VAL A 61 1.81 3.90 -12.93
N GLY A 62 1.44 3.59 -11.71
CA GLY A 62 1.04 4.51 -10.66
C GLY A 62 2.19 4.80 -9.71
N TYR A 63 1.90 5.45 -8.61
CA TYR A 63 2.87 5.87 -7.61
C TYR A 63 2.48 5.35 -6.22
N GLY A 64 3.30 4.45 -5.65
CA GLY A 64 3.18 4.01 -4.25
C GLY A 64 3.95 4.94 -3.32
N CYS A 65 3.25 5.65 -2.44
CA CYS A 65 3.86 6.68 -1.60
C CYS A 65 4.52 6.14 -0.32
N MET A 66 4.41 4.85 -0.01
CA MET A 66 4.76 4.26 1.30
C MET A 66 6.15 4.67 1.84
N ILE A 67 7.16 4.71 1.00
CA ILE A 67 8.54 4.99 1.42
C ILE A 67 9.11 6.29 0.85
N THR A 68 8.31 7.04 0.10
CA THR A 68 8.71 8.35 -0.42
C THR A 68 8.71 9.37 0.71
N SER A 69 9.78 10.14 0.82
CA SER A 69 9.93 11.23 1.79
C SER A 69 10.15 12.60 1.12
N ASP A 70 10.23 12.61 -0.21
CA ASP A 70 10.41 13.82 -1.01
C ASP A 70 9.16 14.10 -1.85
N SER A 71 8.46 15.17 -1.51
CA SER A 71 7.24 15.60 -2.20
C SER A 71 7.49 16.05 -3.65
N SER A 72 8.72 16.45 -4.00
CA SER A 72 9.07 16.87 -5.35
C SER A 72 8.98 15.72 -6.35
N VAL A 73 9.32 14.49 -5.93
CA VAL A 73 9.20 13.29 -6.76
C VAL A 73 7.72 12.98 -7.07
N ILE A 74 6.82 13.19 -6.09
CA ILE A 74 5.37 13.03 -6.30
C ILE A 74 4.86 14.07 -7.30
N SER A 75 5.24 15.34 -7.13
CA SER A 75 4.85 16.41 -8.05
C SER A 75 5.38 16.15 -9.47
N ARG A 76 6.63 15.72 -9.59
CA ARG A 76 7.21 15.35 -10.88
C ARG A 76 6.47 14.19 -11.54
N ALA A 77 6.01 13.20 -10.78
CA ALA A 77 5.21 12.09 -11.30
C ALA A 77 3.88 12.57 -11.92
N VAL A 78 3.22 13.55 -11.29
CA VAL A 78 2.03 14.20 -11.85
C VAL A 78 2.35 14.89 -13.18
N ASP A 79 3.44 15.66 -13.23
CA ASP A 79 3.87 16.37 -14.44
C ASP A 79 4.20 15.41 -15.58
N MET A 80 4.70 14.22 -15.28
CA MET A 80 4.94 13.16 -16.25
C MET A 80 3.67 12.42 -16.70
N GLY A 81 2.51 12.72 -16.12
CA GLY A 81 1.22 12.13 -16.51
C GLY A 81 0.85 10.85 -15.74
N ILE A 82 1.50 10.53 -14.65
CA ILE A 82 1.06 9.49 -13.72
C ILE A 82 -0.22 9.97 -13.04
N THR A 83 -1.25 9.12 -13.03
CA THR A 83 -2.57 9.52 -12.54
C THR A 83 -3.05 8.74 -11.32
N TYR A 84 -2.38 7.68 -10.93
CA TYR A 84 -2.76 6.87 -9.76
C TYR A 84 -1.75 7.03 -8.63
N PHE A 85 -2.20 7.52 -7.48
CA PHE A 85 -1.38 7.75 -6.28
C PHE A 85 -1.97 6.99 -5.10
N ASP A 86 -1.12 6.23 -4.40
CA ASP A 86 -1.52 5.33 -3.33
C ASP A 86 -0.76 5.61 -2.03
N THR A 87 -1.51 5.91 -0.97
CA THR A 87 -1.00 6.09 0.39
C THR A 87 -1.76 5.22 1.40
N ALA A 88 -1.56 5.40 2.69
CA ALA A 88 -2.30 4.76 3.77
C ALA A 88 -2.21 5.57 5.07
N ARG A 89 -3.24 5.45 5.93
CA ARG A 89 -3.29 6.09 7.25
C ARG A 89 -2.06 5.78 8.11
N GLY A 90 -1.61 4.52 8.10
CA GLY A 90 -0.47 4.05 8.90
C GLY A 90 0.91 4.38 8.33
N TYR A 91 1.03 4.83 7.08
CA TYR A 91 2.35 5.05 6.49
C TYR A 91 3.10 6.19 7.17
N GLN A 92 4.38 5.94 7.54
CA GLN A 92 5.25 6.90 8.21
C GLN A 92 4.58 7.53 9.46
N SER A 93 3.90 6.69 10.24
CA SER A 93 3.15 7.10 11.45
C SER A 93 2.13 8.22 11.17
N GLY A 94 1.50 8.18 10.00
CA GLY A 94 0.50 9.16 9.55
C GLY A 94 1.06 10.39 8.82
N ASN A 95 2.38 10.61 8.82
CA ASN A 95 2.97 11.78 8.15
C ASN A 95 2.89 11.69 6.62
N ASN A 96 2.80 10.47 6.07
CA ASN A 96 2.78 10.27 4.64
C ASN A 96 1.58 10.95 3.97
N GLU A 97 0.37 10.84 4.54
CA GLU A 97 -0.82 11.49 3.97
C GLU A 97 -0.70 13.01 3.91
N ARG A 98 -0.11 13.67 4.94
CA ARG A 98 0.14 15.12 4.91
C ARG A 98 1.06 15.54 3.78
N MET A 99 2.15 14.81 3.60
CA MET A 99 3.12 15.06 2.53
C MET A 99 2.49 14.84 1.15
N VAL A 100 1.76 13.75 0.96
CA VAL A 100 1.06 13.42 -0.30
C VAL A 100 0.00 14.46 -0.60
N GLY A 101 -0.81 14.86 0.38
CA GLY A 101 -1.83 15.90 0.24
C GLY A 101 -1.24 17.23 -0.20
N ALA A 102 -0.13 17.65 0.43
CA ALA A 102 0.57 18.88 0.06
C ALA A 102 1.10 18.82 -1.38
N ALA A 103 1.73 17.69 -1.78
CA ALA A 103 2.28 17.50 -3.13
C ALA A 103 1.19 17.49 -4.22
N LEU A 104 0.00 16.97 -3.91
CA LEU A 104 -1.09 16.78 -4.89
C LEU A 104 -2.14 17.89 -4.87
N LYS A 105 -2.02 18.90 -4.01
CA LYS A 105 -3.03 19.95 -3.79
C LYS A 105 -3.53 20.59 -5.08
N GLY A 106 -2.65 20.96 -6.00
CA GLY A 106 -2.99 21.60 -7.28
C GLY A 106 -3.48 20.62 -8.36
N SER A 107 -3.40 19.33 -8.11
CA SER A 107 -3.61 18.28 -9.11
C SER A 107 -4.74 17.30 -8.77
N ARG A 108 -5.44 17.52 -7.63
CA ARG A 108 -6.47 16.60 -7.11
C ARG A 108 -7.49 16.16 -8.17
N ASN A 109 -7.88 17.06 -9.05
CA ASN A 109 -8.88 16.79 -10.11
C ASN A 109 -8.34 16.02 -11.32
N LYS A 110 -7.01 15.86 -11.41
CA LYS A 110 -6.34 15.19 -12.53
C LYS A 110 -5.89 13.77 -12.20
N ILE A 111 -6.05 13.36 -10.93
CA ILE A 111 -5.50 12.12 -10.42
C ILE A 111 -6.58 11.23 -9.77
N VAL A 112 -6.26 9.97 -9.61
CA VAL A 112 -6.95 9.01 -8.77
C VAL A 112 -6.13 8.85 -7.49
N LEU A 113 -6.73 9.23 -6.36
CA LEU A 113 -6.08 9.17 -5.04
C LEU A 113 -6.70 8.05 -4.22
N SER A 114 -5.86 7.14 -3.75
CA SER A 114 -6.25 6.08 -2.83
C SER A 114 -5.55 6.21 -1.48
N SER A 115 -6.28 5.85 -0.42
CA SER A 115 -5.72 5.62 0.92
C SER A 115 -6.32 4.35 1.53
N LYS A 116 -5.83 3.97 2.71
CA LYS A 116 -6.14 2.69 3.34
C LYS A 116 -6.31 2.84 4.84
N SER A 117 -7.13 1.98 5.43
CA SER A 117 -7.31 1.89 6.89
C SER A 117 -7.12 0.46 7.39
N GLU A 118 -6.32 0.29 8.44
CA GLU A 118 -6.10 -0.95 9.16
C GLU A 118 -7.11 -1.17 10.30
N ALA A 119 -8.07 -0.26 10.45
CA ALA A 119 -9.07 -0.28 11.52
C ALA A 119 -9.68 -1.67 11.73
N LYS A 120 -9.87 -2.03 12.98
CA LYS A 120 -10.48 -3.31 13.38
C LYS A 120 -11.93 -3.13 13.82
N THR A 121 -12.35 -1.91 14.14
CA THR A 121 -13.70 -1.56 14.57
C THR A 121 -14.31 -0.46 13.69
N ALA A 122 -15.63 -0.40 13.66
CA ALA A 122 -16.36 0.61 12.90
C ALA A 122 -16.05 2.05 13.35
N PRO A 123 -16.03 2.39 14.66
CA PRO A 123 -15.66 3.74 15.09
C PRO A 123 -14.24 4.14 14.69
N GLU A 124 -13.27 3.23 14.80
CA GLU A 124 -11.89 3.45 14.39
C GLU A 124 -11.80 3.72 12.89
N ALA A 125 -12.52 2.95 12.07
CA ALA A 125 -12.53 3.14 10.62
C ALA A 125 -13.06 4.53 10.23
N VAL A 126 -14.15 4.99 10.86
CA VAL A 126 -14.70 6.33 10.64
C VAL A 126 -13.67 7.39 11.00
N ALA A 127 -13.04 7.29 12.18
CA ALA A 127 -12.01 8.22 12.63
C ALA A 127 -10.79 8.25 11.68
N HIS A 128 -10.39 7.09 11.16
CA HIS A 128 -9.31 6.97 10.18
C HIS A 128 -9.67 7.69 8.88
N LEU A 129 -10.89 7.54 8.36
CA LEU A 129 -11.30 8.21 7.13
C LEU A 129 -11.32 9.73 7.29
N ASP A 130 -11.94 10.23 8.39
CA ASP A 130 -12.01 11.66 8.63
C ASP A 130 -10.61 12.28 8.81
N THR A 131 -9.71 11.56 9.48
CA THR A 131 -8.31 11.98 9.60
C THR A 131 -7.61 11.96 8.24
N SER A 132 -7.78 10.92 7.44
CA SER A 132 -7.17 10.81 6.10
C SER A 132 -7.62 11.95 5.19
N LEU A 133 -8.91 12.29 5.15
CA LEU A 133 -9.44 13.39 4.36
C LEU A 133 -8.84 14.74 4.80
N LYS A 134 -8.74 14.95 6.11
CA LYS A 134 -8.13 16.17 6.68
C LYS A 134 -6.65 16.27 6.31
N GLU A 135 -5.87 15.20 6.52
CA GLU A 135 -4.42 15.19 6.29
C GLU A 135 -4.07 15.29 4.79
N LEU A 136 -4.88 14.68 3.93
CA LEU A 136 -4.74 14.79 2.48
C LEU A 136 -5.28 16.11 1.91
N GLY A 137 -6.01 16.90 2.71
CA GLY A 137 -6.58 18.17 2.29
C GLY A 137 -7.61 18.03 1.15
N THR A 138 -8.45 17.00 1.20
CA THR A 138 -9.46 16.68 0.19
C THR A 138 -10.80 16.31 0.83
N ASP A 139 -11.88 16.55 0.12
CA ASP A 139 -13.24 16.18 0.55
C ASP A 139 -13.60 14.72 0.29
N HIS A 140 -12.84 14.04 -0.58
CA HIS A 140 -13.08 12.64 -0.92
C HIS A 140 -11.81 11.90 -1.35
N LEU A 141 -11.83 10.55 -1.19
CA LEU A 141 -10.90 9.63 -1.84
C LEU A 141 -11.56 9.01 -3.08
N ASP A 142 -10.78 8.75 -4.12
CA ASP A 142 -11.29 7.97 -5.26
C ASP A 142 -11.44 6.49 -4.85
N ILE A 143 -10.47 5.95 -4.08
CA ILE A 143 -10.55 4.58 -3.58
C ILE A 143 -10.13 4.58 -2.11
N TRP A 144 -10.93 3.95 -1.26
CA TRP A 144 -10.55 3.70 0.13
C TRP A 144 -10.48 2.20 0.39
N TYR A 145 -9.28 1.72 0.76
CA TYR A 145 -9.04 0.29 0.95
C TYR A 145 -9.22 -0.14 2.40
N MET A 146 -9.91 -1.27 2.62
CA MET A 146 -9.70 -2.07 3.83
C MET A 146 -8.28 -2.67 3.76
N HIS A 147 -7.38 -2.22 4.64
CA HIS A 147 -5.94 -2.49 4.51
C HIS A 147 -5.55 -3.87 5.06
N ALA A 148 -4.72 -4.60 4.28
CA ALA A 148 -4.07 -5.85 4.70
C ALA A 148 -5.03 -6.91 5.27
N ARG A 149 -6.11 -7.21 4.54
CA ARG A 149 -7.09 -8.24 4.90
C ARG A 149 -6.66 -9.59 4.32
N ASP A 150 -5.97 -10.38 5.10
CA ASP A 150 -5.33 -11.61 4.64
C ASP A 150 -6.12 -12.87 5.03
N THR A 151 -7.19 -12.74 5.83
CA THR A 151 -8.13 -13.81 6.21
C THR A 151 -9.59 -13.37 6.08
N VAL A 152 -10.52 -14.34 6.03
CA VAL A 152 -11.97 -14.07 5.99
C VAL A 152 -12.43 -13.31 7.24
N ALA A 153 -11.87 -13.62 8.40
CA ALA A 153 -12.18 -12.96 9.67
C ALA A 153 -11.82 -11.46 9.68
N ASP A 154 -10.89 -11.04 8.83
CA ASP A 154 -10.50 -9.63 8.70
C ASP A 154 -11.54 -8.78 7.93
N ILE A 155 -12.61 -9.41 7.40
CA ILE A 155 -13.62 -8.76 6.56
C ILE A 155 -15.02 -8.94 7.20
N PRO A 156 -15.28 -8.46 8.44
CA PRO A 156 -16.58 -8.55 9.05
C PRO A 156 -17.58 -7.59 8.39
N ASP A 157 -18.87 -7.97 8.36
CA ASP A 157 -19.92 -7.18 7.70
C ASP A 157 -20.07 -5.78 8.29
N GLU A 158 -19.86 -5.62 9.59
CA GLU A 158 -19.91 -4.33 10.26
C GLU A 158 -18.87 -3.33 9.73
N LEU A 159 -17.66 -3.79 9.40
CA LEU A 159 -16.66 -2.94 8.76
C LEU A 159 -17.03 -2.65 7.31
N VAL A 160 -17.52 -3.64 6.55
CA VAL A 160 -17.98 -3.41 5.18
C VAL A 160 -19.04 -2.31 5.14
N ALA A 161 -19.97 -2.31 6.10
CA ALA A 161 -21.02 -1.29 6.22
C ALA A 161 -20.45 0.14 6.39
N VAL A 162 -19.31 0.31 7.06
CA VAL A 162 -18.63 1.63 7.17
C VAL A 162 -18.21 2.13 5.79
N TRP A 163 -17.59 1.28 4.97
CA TRP A 163 -17.18 1.63 3.59
C TRP A 163 -18.39 1.97 2.70
N GLU A 164 -19.47 1.20 2.82
CA GLU A 164 -20.70 1.52 2.09
C GLU A 164 -21.30 2.87 2.53
N ASN A 165 -21.32 3.16 3.82
CA ASN A 165 -21.79 4.44 4.34
C ASN A 165 -20.90 5.61 3.90
N ALA A 166 -19.58 5.44 3.95
CA ALA A 166 -18.64 6.44 3.45
C ALA A 166 -18.85 6.74 1.96
N LYS A 167 -19.15 5.71 1.16
CA LYS A 167 -19.50 5.87 -0.24
C LYS A 167 -20.83 6.60 -0.44
N LYS A 168 -21.86 6.26 0.32
CA LYS A 168 -23.18 6.96 0.31
C LYS A 168 -23.04 8.44 0.70
N GLN A 169 -22.12 8.77 1.61
CA GLN A 169 -21.81 10.13 2.03
C GLN A 169 -20.94 10.91 1.04
N GLY A 170 -20.47 10.27 -0.05
CA GLY A 170 -19.58 10.88 -1.03
C GLY A 170 -18.13 11.07 -0.54
N LYS A 171 -17.77 10.60 0.65
CA LYS A 171 -16.40 10.67 1.19
C LYS A 171 -15.44 9.74 0.44
N ILE A 172 -15.95 8.69 -0.19
CA ILE A 172 -15.20 7.80 -1.08
C ILE A 172 -16.01 7.51 -2.34
N ARG A 173 -15.33 7.28 -3.45
CA ARG A 173 -15.99 6.93 -4.72
C ARG A 173 -16.12 5.42 -4.88
N LEU A 174 -15.06 4.67 -4.55
CA LEU A 174 -14.99 3.22 -4.72
C LEU A 174 -14.54 2.55 -3.43
N ILE A 175 -15.09 1.38 -3.18
CA ILE A 175 -14.75 0.50 -2.08
C ILE A 175 -13.63 -0.43 -2.53
N GLY A 176 -12.48 -0.32 -1.87
CA GLY A 176 -11.31 -1.16 -2.12
C GLY A 176 -11.00 -2.12 -0.98
N ILE A 177 -10.26 -3.17 -1.30
CA ILE A 177 -9.65 -4.09 -0.34
C ILE A 177 -8.20 -4.37 -0.73
N SER A 178 -7.29 -4.41 0.24
CA SER A 178 -5.92 -4.81 0.00
C SER A 178 -5.56 -6.10 0.74
N THR A 179 -4.80 -6.97 0.07
CA THR A 179 -4.40 -8.27 0.62
C THR A 179 -3.06 -8.74 0.07
N HIS A 180 -2.35 -9.55 0.86
CA HIS A 180 -1.21 -10.36 0.41
C HIS A 180 -1.64 -11.79 0.06
N SER A 181 -2.86 -12.21 0.47
CA SER A 181 -3.39 -13.56 0.36
C SER A 181 -4.71 -13.61 -0.43
N PRO A 182 -4.73 -13.27 -1.73
CA PRO A 182 -5.97 -13.17 -2.49
C PRO A 182 -6.75 -14.49 -2.54
N LEU A 183 -6.08 -15.64 -2.56
CA LEU A 183 -6.74 -16.95 -2.52
C LEU A 183 -7.51 -17.18 -1.21
N ALA A 184 -7.03 -16.67 -0.08
CA ALA A 184 -7.67 -16.87 1.21
C ALA A 184 -8.98 -16.08 1.36
N ILE A 185 -9.14 -14.99 0.59
CA ILE A 185 -10.27 -14.07 0.76
C ILE A 185 -11.16 -13.95 -0.47
N VAL A 186 -10.80 -14.54 -1.62
CA VAL A 186 -11.55 -14.35 -2.88
C VAL A 186 -13.04 -14.70 -2.75
N ASP A 187 -13.37 -15.82 -2.07
CA ASP A 187 -14.75 -16.23 -1.88
C ASP A 187 -15.53 -15.20 -1.05
N ARG A 188 -14.92 -14.69 0.02
CA ARG A 188 -15.52 -13.65 0.86
C ARG A 188 -15.72 -12.34 0.11
N VAL A 189 -14.73 -11.90 -0.65
CA VAL A 189 -14.78 -10.68 -1.47
C VAL A 189 -15.94 -10.77 -2.47
N LEU A 190 -16.07 -11.90 -3.16
CA LEU A 190 -17.13 -12.11 -4.15
C LEU A 190 -18.52 -12.24 -3.47
N ALA A 191 -18.60 -12.93 -2.33
CA ALA A 191 -19.87 -13.07 -1.58
C ALA A 191 -20.38 -11.75 -1.03
N VAL A 192 -19.49 -10.88 -0.53
CA VAL A 192 -19.86 -9.51 -0.09
C VAL A 192 -20.41 -8.69 -1.25
N GLY A 193 -19.84 -8.80 -2.46
CA GLY A 193 -20.32 -8.15 -3.67
C GLY A 193 -20.27 -6.61 -3.65
N LYS A 194 -19.48 -6.01 -2.74
CA LYS A 194 -19.37 -4.55 -2.57
C LYS A 194 -18.01 -4.00 -2.97
N PHE A 195 -17.00 -4.85 -3.01
CA PHE A 195 -15.65 -4.44 -3.40
C PHE A 195 -15.55 -4.22 -4.90
N GLU A 196 -14.99 -3.08 -5.28
CA GLU A 196 -14.85 -2.66 -6.68
C GLU A 196 -13.38 -2.71 -7.14
N VAL A 197 -12.45 -2.63 -6.17
CA VAL A 197 -11.00 -2.63 -6.44
C VAL A 197 -10.28 -3.53 -5.45
N LEU A 198 -9.39 -4.38 -5.97
CA LEU A 198 -8.44 -5.15 -5.18
C LEU A 198 -7.02 -4.63 -5.42
N LEU A 199 -6.31 -4.33 -4.33
CA LEU A 199 -4.88 -4.09 -4.31
C LEU A 199 -4.16 -5.33 -3.77
N SER A 200 -3.33 -5.99 -4.57
CA SER A 200 -2.67 -7.22 -4.14
C SER A 200 -1.23 -7.35 -4.62
N THR A 201 -0.46 -8.20 -3.96
CA THR A 201 0.91 -8.53 -4.33
C THR A 201 0.92 -9.26 -5.67
N TYR A 202 1.56 -8.67 -6.69
CA TYR A 202 1.74 -9.30 -7.99
C TYR A 202 3.10 -8.96 -8.58
N ASN A 203 3.95 -9.96 -8.78
CA ASN A 203 5.28 -9.81 -9.35
C ASN A 203 5.78 -11.15 -9.91
N PHE A 204 6.91 -11.14 -10.59
CA PHE A 204 7.48 -12.31 -11.27
C PHE A 204 7.82 -13.49 -10.33
N THR A 205 7.89 -13.27 -9.01
CA THR A 205 8.18 -14.34 -8.05
C THR A 205 6.92 -14.99 -7.48
N VAL A 206 5.79 -14.27 -7.42
CA VAL A 206 4.53 -14.76 -6.83
C VAL A 206 3.79 -15.70 -7.78
N GLY A 207 4.02 -15.56 -9.09
CA GLY A 207 3.66 -16.50 -10.14
C GLY A 207 2.24 -17.06 -10.12
N ALA A 208 2.12 -18.29 -10.59
CA ALA A 208 0.85 -18.95 -10.85
C ALA A 208 0.00 -19.27 -9.59
N GLY A 209 0.58 -19.23 -8.39
CA GLY A 209 -0.12 -19.65 -7.17
C GLY A 209 -1.40 -18.87 -6.86
N ASN A 210 -1.39 -17.55 -7.11
CA ASN A 210 -2.54 -16.68 -6.86
C ASN A 210 -3.41 -16.43 -8.11
N ASP A 211 -3.02 -16.95 -9.26
CA ASP A 211 -3.69 -16.70 -10.55
C ASP A 211 -5.18 -17.05 -10.55
N PRO A 212 -5.64 -18.17 -9.94
CA PRO A 212 -7.07 -18.48 -9.88
C PRO A 212 -7.91 -17.41 -9.18
N ALA A 213 -7.37 -16.78 -8.13
CA ALA A 213 -8.07 -15.69 -7.45
C ALA A 213 -8.15 -14.44 -8.33
N TYR A 214 -7.05 -14.05 -8.96
CA TYR A 214 -7.03 -12.88 -9.86
C TYR A 214 -7.96 -13.06 -11.05
N LYS A 215 -8.01 -14.27 -11.62
CA LYS A 215 -8.95 -14.56 -12.71
C LYS A 215 -10.39 -14.37 -12.26
N ARG A 216 -10.80 -14.97 -11.14
CA ARG A 216 -12.18 -14.87 -10.61
C ARG A 216 -12.58 -13.42 -10.30
N LEU A 217 -11.67 -12.65 -9.71
CA LEU A 217 -11.90 -11.25 -9.36
C LEU A 217 -12.03 -10.37 -10.61
N ALA A 218 -11.15 -10.59 -11.61
CA ALA A 218 -11.23 -9.88 -12.88
C ALA A 218 -12.51 -10.22 -13.66
N ASP A 219 -12.91 -11.51 -13.70
CA ASP A 219 -14.15 -11.96 -14.36
C ASP A 219 -15.39 -11.33 -13.69
N ALA A 220 -15.36 -11.11 -12.37
CA ALA A 220 -16.39 -10.37 -11.64
C ALA A 220 -16.37 -8.85 -11.95
N GLY A 221 -15.33 -8.36 -12.61
CA GLY A 221 -15.16 -6.95 -12.98
C GLY A 221 -14.52 -6.09 -11.90
N ILE A 222 -13.92 -6.70 -10.88
CA ILE A 222 -13.15 -6.00 -9.85
C ILE A 222 -11.85 -5.50 -10.49
N GLY A 223 -11.54 -4.21 -10.31
CA GLY A 223 -10.31 -3.61 -10.79
C GLY A 223 -9.10 -4.12 -9.99
N LEU A 224 -8.07 -4.61 -10.69
CA LEU A 224 -6.87 -5.12 -10.04
C LEU A 224 -5.75 -4.09 -10.09
N VAL A 225 -5.14 -3.84 -8.92
CA VAL A 225 -3.96 -2.99 -8.71
C VAL A 225 -2.83 -3.85 -8.16
N ALA A 226 -1.65 -3.78 -8.78
CA ALA A 226 -0.50 -4.57 -8.35
C ALA A 226 0.40 -3.80 -7.38
N MET A 227 0.66 -4.35 -6.20
CA MET A 227 1.68 -3.87 -5.26
C MET A 227 2.87 -4.83 -5.17
N LYS A 228 3.99 -4.37 -4.59
CA LYS A 228 5.25 -5.13 -4.42
C LYS A 228 5.77 -5.67 -5.76
N VAL A 229 5.54 -4.90 -6.80
CA VAL A 229 5.73 -5.29 -8.21
C VAL A 229 7.17 -5.54 -8.60
N MET A 230 8.11 -4.83 -7.98
CA MET A 230 9.53 -5.00 -8.29
C MET A 230 10.18 -6.14 -7.50
N ALA A 231 9.47 -6.75 -6.53
CA ALA A 231 10.03 -7.73 -5.62
C ALA A 231 11.40 -7.26 -5.07
N PRO A 232 12.35 -8.15 -4.74
CA PRO A 232 13.68 -7.71 -4.30
C PRO A 232 14.60 -7.22 -5.43
N ALA A 233 14.16 -7.16 -6.68
CA ALA A 233 14.99 -6.70 -7.79
C ALA A 233 15.35 -5.20 -7.69
N SER A 234 14.68 -4.43 -6.81
CA SER A 234 14.78 -2.98 -6.85
C SER A 234 15.78 -2.35 -5.89
N ARG A 235 16.14 -3.00 -4.77
CA ARG A 235 16.91 -2.32 -3.71
C ARG A 235 17.70 -3.27 -2.83
N ALA A 236 18.68 -3.92 -3.41
CA ALA A 236 19.53 -4.83 -2.69
C ALA A 236 20.55 -4.17 -1.72
N ARG A 237 20.40 -2.90 -1.36
CA ARG A 237 21.31 -2.25 -0.39
C ARG A 237 21.28 -2.90 1.00
N GLY A 238 20.19 -3.56 1.37
CA GLY A 238 20.07 -4.31 2.62
C GLY A 238 20.62 -5.73 2.60
N PHE A 239 21.02 -6.26 1.43
CA PHE A 239 21.54 -7.62 1.32
C PHE A 239 22.99 -7.77 1.83
N GLN A 240 23.75 -6.68 1.92
CA GLN A 240 25.16 -6.73 2.32
C GLN A 240 25.34 -7.39 3.69
N ASP A 241 24.32 -7.28 4.56
CA ASP A 241 24.34 -7.79 5.93
C ASP A 241 23.48 -9.07 6.10
N VAL A 242 22.99 -9.67 5.02
CA VAL A 242 22.19 -10.91 5.12
C VAL A 242 23.10 -12.11 5.17
N PRO A 243 23.18 -12.84 6.31
CA PRO A 243 23.98 -14.05 6.40
C PRO A 243 23.59 -15.08 5.33
N GLY A 244 24.58 -15.64 4.67
CA GLY A 244 24.36 -16.63 3.59
C GLY A 244 24.07 -16.02 2.22
N PHE A 245 23.95 -14.69 2.09
CA PHE A 245 23.88 -14.04 0.80
C PHE A 245 25.30 -13.71 0.33
N ARG A 246 25.72 -14.38 -0.73
CA ARG A 246 27.10 -14.22 -1.25
C ARG A 246 27.22 -12.91 -2.03
N ALA A 247 28.37 -12.23 -1.87
CA ALA A 247 28.65 -10.96 -2.54
C ALA A 247 28.54 -11.05 -4.07
N ASP A 248 28.91 -12.20 -4.67
CA ASP A 248 28.76 -12.46 -6.11
C ASP A 248 27.30 -12.51 -6.59
N ARG A 249 26.34 -12.77 -5.69
CA ARG A 249 24.91 -12.73 -5.99
C ARG A 249 24.35 -11.30 -5.96
N MET A 250 24.96 -10.42 -5.14
CA MET A 250 24.57 -9.02 -5.07
C MET A 250 24.66 -8.33 -6.44
N ASP A 251 25.77 -8.53 -7.14
CA ASP A 251 25.95 -7.95 -8.47
C ASP A 251 24.91 -8.44 -9.48
N ARG A 252 24.34 -9.61 -9.28
CA ARG A 252 23.28 -10.16 -10.14
C ARG A 252 21.90 -9.59 -9.83
N VAL A 253 21.58 -9.41 -8.55
CA VAL A 253 20.30 -8.85 -8.10
C VAL A 253 20.25 -7.34 -8.28
N GLN A 254 21.40 -6.66 -8.13
CA GLN A 254 21.50 -5.20 -8.31
C GLN A 254 21.74 -4.77 -9.77
N LYS A 255 21.75 -5.71 -10.73
CA LYS A 255 21.99 -5.35 -12.13
C LYS A 255 21.03 -4.27 -12.61
N PRO A 256 21.57 -3.25 -13.30
CA PRO A 256 20.74 -2.29 -14.00
C PRO A 256 19.71 -2.99 -14.87
N GLY A 257 18.45 -2.58 -14.78
CA GLY A 257 17.35 -3.16 -15.56
C GLY A 257 16.42 -4.11 -14.80
N GLY A 258 16.81 -4.65 -13.64
CA GLY A 258 15.95 -5.53 -12.83
C GLY A 258 14.58 -4.91 -12.48
N PRO A 259 14.53 -3.70 -11.91
CA PRO A 259 13.28 -3.02 -11.61
C PRO A 259 12.40 -2.79 -12.84
N LEU A 260 12.99 -2.33 -13.94
CA LEU A 260 12.29 -2.10 -15.19
C LEU A 260 11.74 -3.41 -15.78
N ALA A 261 12.55 -4.47 -15.81
CA ALA A 261 12.11 -5.80 -16.26
C ALA A 261 10.96 -6.33 -15.41
N ALA A 262 11.01 -6.17 -14.08
CA ALA A 262 9.94 -6.59 -13.18
C ALA A 262 8.64 -5.83 -13.42
N LEU A 263 8.68 -4.53 -13.63
CA LEU A 263 7.50 -3.73 -13.98
C LEU A 263 6.92 -4.13 -15.35
N LYS A 264 7.77 -4.29 -16.37
CA LYS A 264 7.35 -4.76 -17.69
C LYS A 264 6.70 -6.15 -17.61
N TRP A 265 7.21 -7.03 -16.74
CA TRP A 265 6.62 -8.35 -16.49
C TRP A 265 5.18 -8.23 -15.96
N VAL A 266 4.93 -7.38 -14.96
CA VAL A 266 3.58 -7.14 -14.42
C VAL A 266 2.66 -6.55 -15.47
N LEU A 267 3.13 -5.59 -16.25
CA LEU A 267 2.33 -4.89 -17.24
C LEU A 267 1.92 -5.75 -18.45
N ARG A 268 2.51 -6.96 -18.63
CA ARG A 268 2.00 -7.95 -19.62
C ARG A 268 0.62 -8.45 -19.28
N ASP A 269 0.28 -8.53 -17.98
CA ASP A 269 -1.03 -8.99 -17.54
C ASP A 269 -2.04 -7.85 -17.62
N ALA A 270 -2.92 -7.92 -18.62
CA ALA A 270 -3.93 -6.89 -18.86
C ALA A 270 -5.01 -6.81 -17.76
N ARG A 271 -5.13 -7.83 -16.90
CA ARG A 271 -6.05 -7.84 -15.75
C ARG A 271 -5.69 -6.75 -14.73
N PHE A 272 -4.40 -6.46 -14.58
CA PHE A 272 -3.93 -5.39 -13.70
C PHE A 272 -3.94 -4.06 -14.44
N ALA A 273 -4.80 -3.15 -13.99
CA ALA A 273 -4.94 -1.84 -14.62
C ALA A 273 -3.75 -0.93 -14.33
N THR A 274 -3.18 -1.04 -13.14
CA THR A 274 -2.04 -0.23 -12.70
C THR A 274 -1.16 -0.97 -11.71
N THR A 275 0.06 -0.47 -11.55
CA THR A 275 1.04 -0.90 -10.56
C THR A 275 1.37 0.27 -9.64
N ILE A 276 1.80 0.00 -8.39
CA ILE A 276 2.18 1.05 -7.45
C ILE A 276 3.60 0.87 -6.91
N PRO A 277 4.64 0.94 -7.77
CA PRO A 277 6.01 0.95 -7.30
C PRO A 277 6.24 2.20 -6.44
N SER A 278 6.99 2.05 -5.34
CA SER A 278 7.46 3.20 -4.58
C SER A 278 8.74 3.74 -5.20
N MET A 279 8.82 5.05 -5.31
CA MET A 279 9.95 5.79 -5.88
C MET A 279 10.41 6.86 -4.89
N THR A 280 11.72 6.95 -4.64
CA THR A 280 12.29 7.88 -3.64
C THR A 280 13.10 9.00 -4.28
N ASP A 281 13.34 8.92 -5.57
CA ASP A 281 14.08 9.89 -6.36
C ASP A 281 13.59 9.93 -7.81
N ILE A 282 14.02 10.94 -8.53
CA ILE A 282 13.61 11.20 -9.92
C ILE A 282 14.14 10.11 -10.88
N ASP A 283 15.36 9.61 -10.66
CA ASP A 283 15.94 8.57 -11.51
C ASP A 283 15.10 7.29 -11.48
N GLN A 284 14.64 6.88 -10.28
CA GLN A 284 13.73 5.74 -10.13
C GLN A 284 12.38 5.99 -10.81
N LEU A 285 11.87 7.21 -10.72
CA LEU A 285 10.62 7.60 -11.37
C LEU A 285 10.76 7.48 -12.89
N GLU A 286 11.83 8.01 -13.47
CA GLU A 286 12.07 7.97 -14.92
C GLU A 286 12.28 6.54 -15.43
N VAL A 287 13.05 5.72 -14.70
CA VAL A 287 13.24 4.30 -15.04
C VAL A 287 11.91 3.55 -15.00
N ASN A 288 11.09 3.75 -13.95
CA ASN A 288 9.82 3.06 -13.80
C ASN A 288 8.79 3.53 -14.85
N PHE A 289 8.81 4.81 -15.19
CA PHE A 289 7.95 5.39 -16.23
C PHE A 289 8.15 4.71 -17.60
N ARG A 290 9.39 4.37 -17.95
CA ARG A 290 9.73 3.68 -19.21
C ARG A 290 9.00 2.34 -19.37
N ALA A 291 8.64 1.67 -18.27
CA ALA A 291 7.89 0.41 -18.34
C ALA A 291 6.56 0.53 -19.07
N MET A 292 5.98 1.72 -19.15
CA MET A 292 4.72 1.94 -19.88
C MET A 292 4.87 1.84 -21.41
N SER A 293 6.04 2.16 -21.94
CA SER A 293 6.30 2.21 -23.39
C SER A 293 7.18 1.06 -23.89
N GLU A 294 8.04 0.51 -23.04
CA GLU A 294 8.97 -0.54 -23.44
C GLU A 294 8.35 -1.93 -23.38
N PRO A 295 8.52 -2.78 -24.39
CA PRO A 295 8.04 -4.15 -24.37
C PRO A 295 8.88 -5.02 -23.42
N PHE A 296 8.25 -6.05 -22.86
CA PHE A 296 8.96 -7.11 -22.16
C PHE A 296 9.66 -8.02 -23.17
N THR A 297 10.93 -8.34 -22.95
CA THR A 297 11.79 -9.06 -23.89
C THR A 297 12.30 -10.39 -23.31
N ALA A 298 12.84 -11.26 -24.16
CA ALA A 298 13.51 -12.50 -23.73
C ALA A 298 14.75 -12.21 -22.84
N ALA A 299 15.39 -11.05 -23.00
CA ALA A 299 16.49 -10.63 -22.12
C ALA A 299 15.97 -10.29 -20.71
N ASP A 300 14.84 -9.61 -20.62
CA ASP A 300 14.16 -9.34 -19.34
C ASP A 300 13.78 -10.65 -18.63
N GLU A 301 13.24 -11.61 -19.36
CA GLU A 301 12.84 -12.92 -18.82
C GLU A 301 14.05 -13.67 -18.24
N LYS A 302 15.15 -13.75 -18.98
CA LYS A 302 16.40 -14.36 -18.51
C LYS A 302 16.96 -13.65 -17.27
N LEU A 303 16.88 -12.32 -17.23
CA LEU A 303 17.32 -11.53 -16.09
C LEU A 303 16.47 -11.86 -14.85
N LEU A 304 15.13 -11.84 -14.98
CA LEU A 304 14.23 -12.12 -13.87
C LEU A 304 14.35 -13.57 -13.37
N ALA A 305 14.53 -14.54 -14.26
CA ALA A 305 14.74 -15.93 -13.87
C ALA A 305 15.99 -16.09 -12.99
N ARG A 306 17.11 -15.44 -13.36
CA ARG A 306 18.34 -15.45 -12.54
C ARG A 306 18.14 -14.79 -11.18
N ILE A 307 17.47 -13.62 -11.16
CA ILE A 307 17.14 -12.96 -9.90
C ILE A 307 16.29 -13.87 -9.01
N ASP A 308 15.29 -14.55 -9.60
CA ASP A 308 14.42 -15.47 -8.87
C ASP A 308 15.18 -16.64 -8.24
N GLU A 309 16.12 -17.24 -8.96
CA GLU A 309 16.98 -18.30 -8.43
C GLU A 309 17.81 -17.82 -7.23
N ASP A 310 18.43 -16.63 -7.35
CA ASP A 310 19.30 -16.08 -6.33
C ASP A 310 18.54 -15.75 -5.02
N ILE A 311 17.32 -15.23 -5.12
CA ILE A 311 16.52 -14.82 -3.95
C ILE A 311 15.63 -15.94 -3.39
N ARG A 312 15.49 -17.05 -4.08
CA ARG A 312 14.54 -18.13 -3.74
C ARG A 312 14.66 -18.63 -2.30
N PRO A 313 15.85 -18.86 -1.72
CA PRO A 313 15.97 -19.31 -0.33
C PRO A 313 15.56 -18.28 0.71
N LEU A 314 15.53 -17.00 0.34
CA LEU A 314 15.45 -15.87 1.27
C LEU A 314 14.12 -15.11 1.20
N TYR A 315 13.55 -14.97 -0.01
CA TYR A 315 12.40 -14.11 -0.27
C TYR A 315 11.08 -14.86 -0.21
N CYS A 316 10.18 -14.41 0.68
CA CYS A 316 8.83 -14.98 0.80
C CYS A 316 7.95 -14.62 -0.41
N ARG A 317 7.35 -15.65 -1.04
CA ARG A 317 6.41 -15.49 -2.16
C ARG A 317 5.01 -15.01 -1.73
N MET A 318 4.79 -14.83 -0.43
CA MET A 318 3.52 -14.37 0.15
C MET A 318 2.30 -15.24 -0.25
N CYS A 319 2.50 -16.54 -0.43
CA CYS A 319 1.41 -17.48 -0.76
C CYS A 319 0.66 -18.00 0.48
N TYR A 320 1.12 -17.71 1.68
CA TYR A 320 0.57 -18.09 2.98
C TYR A 320 0.46 -19.61 3.26
N GLN A 321 0.92 -20.48 2.37
CA GLN A 321 0.81 -21.93 2.52
C GLN A 321 1.57 -22.50 3.75
N CYS A 322 2.51 -21.76 4.31
CA CYS A 322 3.17 -22.11 5.57
C CYS A 322 2.45 -21.57 6.82
N GLY A 323 1.36 -20.83 6.67
CA GLY A 323 0.53 -20.34 7.77
C GLY A 323 -0.06 -21.50 8.55
N GLY A 324 -0.02 -21.42 9.89
CA GLY A 324 -0.58 -22.46 10.79
C GLY A 324 0.26 -23.75 10.89
N GLN A 325 1.36 -23.91 10.13
CA GLN A 325 2.20 -25.11 10.21
C GLN A 325 3.06 -25.19 11.48
N CYS A 326 3.29 -24.07 12.18
CA CYS A 326 4.08 -24.07 13.41
C CYS A 326 3.21 -24.52 14.60
N PRO A 327 3.53 -25.65 15.26
CA PRO A 327 2.73 -26.14 16.42
C PRO A 327 2.83 -25.22 17.63
N LYS A 328 3.87 -24.35 17.69
CA LYS A 328 4.05 -23.36 18.76
C LYS A 328 3.37 -22.02 18.46
N GLY A 329 2.68 -21.86 17.33
CA GLY A 329 1.90 -20.65 17.00
C GLY A 329 2.70 -19.49 16.39
N ALA A 330 3.93 -19.70 15.92
CA ALA A 330 4.68 -18.63 15.24
C ALA A 330 3.93 -18.14 13.98
N ARG A 331 3.83 -16.83 13.83
CA ARG A 331 3.23 -16.15 12.67
C ARG A 331 4.21 -16.11 11.49
N ILE A 332 4.39 -17.23 10.82
CA ILE A 332 5.46 -17.45 9.84
C ILE A 332 5.39 -16.49 8.66
N PRO A 333 4.28 -16.40 7.88
CA PRO A 333 4.23 -15.54 6.71
C PRO A 333 4.44 -14.07 7.05
N ASP A 334 3.86 -13.61 8.16
CA ASP A 334 3.95 -12.23 8.62
C ASP A 334 5.38 -11.89 9.03
N THR A 335 6.00 -12.74 9.86
CA THR A 335 7.36 -12.53 10.35
C THR A 335 8.38 -12.45 9.20
N ILE A 336 8.31 -13.36 8.22
CA ILE A 336 9.22 -13.34 7.06
C ILE A 336 8.93 -12.13 6.16
N ARG A 337 7.68 -11.72 6.02
CA ARG A 337 7.31 -10.50 5.30
C ARG A 337 7.91 -9.25 5.96
N TYR A 338 7.83 -9.14 7.29
CA TYR A 338 8.41 -8.00 8.02
C TYR A 338 9.93 -7.98 7.93
N LEU A 339 10.57 -9.15 7.98
CA LEU A 339 12.00 -9.25 7.69
C LEU A 339 12.34 -8.74 6.29
N SER A 340 11.48 -9.01 5.31
CA SER A 340 11.66 -8.51 3.95
C SER A 340 11.59 -6.98 3.87
N TYR A 341 10.83 -6.30 4.74
CA TYR A 341 10.84 -4.84 4.79
C TYR A 341 12.20 -4.30 5.21
N ALA A 342 12.85 -4.92 6.19
CA ALA A 342 14.19 -4.52 6.62
C ALA A 342 15.25 -4.82 5.55
N GLU A 343 15.30 -6.05 5.07
CA GLU A 343 16.41 -6.54 4.26
C GLU A 343 16.29 -6.20 2.77
N PHE A 344 15.06 -6.29 2.20
CA PHE A 344 14.87 -6.08 0.76
C PHE A 344 14.40 -4.67 0.41
N TYR A 345 13.74 -3.98 1.34
CA TYR A 345 13.23 -2.61 1.11
C TYR A 345 14.02 -1.55 1.88
N GLY A 346 14.99 -1.93 2.70
CA GLY A 346 15.77 -0.99 3.51
C GLY A 346 14.93 -0.25 4.58
N GLN A 347 13.80 -0.83 4.98
CA GLN A 347 12.83 -0.24 5.92
C GLN A 347 12.85 -0.99 7.26
N PHE A 348 13.99 -0.94 7.97
CA PHE A 348 14.18 -1.62 9.25
C PHE A 348 13.12 -1.20 10.28
N ALA A 349 12.91 0.10 10.45
CA ALA A 349 11.94 0.62 11.43
C ALA A 349 10.53 0.07 11.17
N LEU A 350 10.09 0.07 9.91
CA LEU A 350 8.79 -0.47 9.52
C LEU A 350 8.70 -1.98 9.79
N GLY A 351 9.74 -2.74 9.43
CA GLY A 351 9.78 -4.19 9.69
C GLY A 351 9.70 -4.51 11.18
N ARG A 352 10.44 -3.76 12.00
CA ARG A 352 10.45 -3.91 13.46
C ARG A 352 9.12 -3.52 14.09
N GLU A 353 8.52 -2.40 13.68
CA GLU A 353 7.21 -1.95 14.16
C GLU A 353 6.14 -3.02 13.95
N HIS A 354 6.04 -3.55 12.73
CA HIS A 354 5.09 -4.61 12.42
C HIS A 354 5.38 -5.92 13.17
N PHE A 355 6.65 -6.28 13.37
CA PHE A 355 7.02 -7.46 14.15
C PHE A 355 6.60 -7.30 15.61
N LEU A 356 6.83 -6.14 16.21
CA LEU A 356 6.45 -5.84 17.60
C LEU A 356 4.92 -5.75 17.79
N ALA A 357 4.17 -5.45 16.73
CA ALA A 357 2.70 -5.45 16.74
C ALA A 357 2.07 -6.84 16.62
N LEU A 358 2.87 -7.90 16.38
CA LEU A 358 2.36 -9.28 16.44
C LEU A 358 1.90 -9.61 17.86
N PRO A 359 0.91 -10.53 18.02
CA PRO A 359 0.49 -11.04 19.34
C PRO A 359 1.69 -11.52 20.16
N GLU A 360 1.67 -11.25 21.45
CA GLU A 360 2.79 -11.56 22.34
C GLU A 360 3.13 -13.04 22.34
N GLU A 361 2.13 -13.91 22.37
CA GLU A 361 2.30 -15.36 22.31
C GLU A 361 3.02 -15.82 21.02
N ALA A 362 2.77 -15.16 19.89
CA ALA A 362 3.46 -15.46 18.64
C ALA A 362 4.92 -14.96 18.65
N ARG A 363 5.19 -13.81 19.28
CA ARG A 363 6.52 -13.25 19.45
C ARG A 363 7.37 -14.03 20.46
N ALA A 364 6.72 -14.60 21.50
CA ALA A 364 7.38 -15.40 22.53
C ALA A 364 7.96 -16.73 22.01
N VAL A 365 7.46 -17.21 20.86
CA VAL A 365 8.00 -18.43 20.23
C VAL A 365 9.45 -18.20 19.79
N ARG A 366 10.40 -18.95 20.38
CA ARG A 366 11.82 -18.91 20.00
C ARG A 366 12.14 -20.08 19.06
N CYS A 367 12.48 -19.75 17.80
CA CYS A 367 12.79 -20.77 16.79
C CYS A 367 14.09 -21.52 17.08
N ARG A 368 15.04 -20.91 17.80
CA ARG A 368 16.29 -21.56 18.24
C ARG A 368 16.07 -22.69 19.24
N ASP A 369 14.94 -22.67 19.98
CA ASP A 369 14.62 -23.69 21.00
C ASP A 369 13.93 -24.92 20.40
N CYS A 370 13.84 -25.01 19.08
CA CYS A 370 13.29 -26.16 18.38
C CYS A 370 14.42 -27.11 17.96
N ALA A 371 14.33 -28.39 18.36
CA ALA A 371 15.26 -29.42 17.91
C ALA A 371 15.26 -29.58 16.39
N SER A 372 14.08 -29.44 15.77
CA SER A 372 13.90 -29.40 14.32
C SER A 372 12.67 -28.60 13.92
N CYS A 373 12.75 -27.88 12.81
CA CYS A 373 11.61 -27.15 12.26
C CYS A 373 10.80 -28.05 11.33
N GLN A 374 9.50 -28.19 11.61
CA GLN A 374 8.58 -28.98 10.80
C GLN A 374 7.96 -28.17 9.65
N VAL A 375 8.09 -26.85 9.68
CA VAL A 375 7.52 -25.95 8.67
C VAL A 375 8.20 -26.17 7.32
N ARG A 376 7.40 -26.31 6.28
CA ARG A 376 7.86 -26.47 4.90
C ARG A 376 7.32 -25.36 4.02
N CYS A 377 8.21 -24.71 3.28
CA CYS A 377 7.85 -23.74 2.26
C CYS A 377 7.82 -24.42 0.89
N PRO A 378 6.67 -24.41 0.17
CA PRO A 378 6.58 -25.02 -1.15
C PRO A 378 7.45 -24.30 -2.21
N ASN A 379 7.85 -23.07 -1.91
CA ASN A 379 8.66 -22.22 -2.80
C ASN A 379 10.16 -22.22 -2.46
N GLY A 380 10.61 -23.09 -1.55
CA GLY A 380 12.03 -23.28 -1.23
C GLY A 380 12.64 -22.22 -0.29
N VAL A 381 11.83 -21.42 0.40
CA VAL A 381 12.35 -20.49 1.42
C VAL A 381 12.87 -21.27 2.63
N HIS A 382 14.03 -20.91 3.14
CA HIS A 382 14.63 -21.48 4.37
C HIS A 382 13.95 -20.90 5.61
N VAL A 383 12.73 -21.38 5.88
CA VAL A 383 11.82 -20.76 6.87
C VAL A 383 12.45 -20.64 8.25
N ALA A 384 13.09 -21.72 8.78
CA ALA A 384 13.67 -21.70 10.11
C ALA A 384 14.75 -20.61 10.25
N GLU A 385 15.66 -20.53 9.28
CA GLU A 385 16.74 -19.53 9.27
C GLU A 385 16.17 -18.11 9.18
N ARG A 386 15.12 -17.93 8.36
CA ARG A 386 14.48 -16.62 8.19
C ARG A 386 13.75 -16.16 9.45
N LEU A 387 13.07 -17.07 10.15
CA LEU A 387 12.41 -16.75 11.43
C LEU A 387 13.42 -16.41 12.52
N MET A 388 14.49 -17.22 12.67
CA MET A 388 15.57 -16.93 13.60
C MET A 388 16.19 -15.56 13.31
N ARG A 389 16.49 -15.28 12.04
CA ARG A 389 17.03 -13.98 11.62
C ARG A 389 16.11 -12.81 11.97
N ALA A 390 14.79 -12.95 11.76
CA ALA A 390 13.83 -11.92 12.12
C ALA A 390 13.79 -11.68 13.64
N GLN A 391 13.82 -12.75 14.42
CA GLN A 391 13.83 -12.69 15.88
C GLN A 391 15.11 -12.04 16.42
N ASP A 392 16.26 -12.34 15.82
CA ASP A 392 17.54 -11.71 16.19
C ASP A 392 17.58 -10.22 15.80
N LEU A 393 16.96 -9.88 14.69
CA LEU A 393 17.02 -8.52 14.15
C LEU A 393 16.06 -7.55 14.85
N PHE A 394 14.87 -8.03 15.25
CA PHE A 394 13.76 -7.19 15.72
C PHE A 394 13.49 -7.27 17.23
N ALA A 395 13.97 -8.31 17.91
CA ALA A 395 13.72 -8.52 19.34
C ALA A 395 14.43 -7.50 20.25
#